data_763423e61b0b3ab28d94aae98d96ba0f
#
_entry.id   763423e61b0b3ab28d94aae98d96ba0f
#
_cell.length_a   1.000
_cell.length_b   1.000
_cell.length_c   1.000
_cell.angle_alpha   90.00
_cell.angle_beta   90.00
_cell.angle_gamma   90.00
#
_symmetry.space_group_name_H-M   'P 1'
#
loop_
_entity.id
_entity.type
_entity.pdbx_description
1 polymer ?
#
loop_
_entity_poly.entity_id
_entity_poly.type
_entity_poly.pdbx_seq_one_letter_code
_entity_poly.pdbx_strand_id
1 'polypeptide(L)'
;AEIGAHKKAILKIEPRIQMQDKPRPRLYWFEQNNIPLLDLDNSENIPLVDEQEVVSTPTYKVLSEHDLYPVLIEYLSKELNLYSLRIDEKKSSNNRGQNGNQWLHPDIVAIQPIDKKWHELVKTCVKHGSGQNVRLWSFEVKKELNNSNIRSSFFQAVSNSSWANEGYLAATSISTNEVEEELRMLSALHGIGVILLNPENPTESEILLPARRRPEVDWQSINRILNENSDFKNFIELVSIYYQTGRIRTQDWNR
;
A
#
# COMPACT_ATOMS: atom_id res chain seq x y z
N ALA A 1 18.40 -10.26 -17.26
CA ALA A 1 19.25 -9.86 -18.40
C ALA A 1 18.84 -8.50 -18.98
N GLU A 2 17.54 -8.16 -19.01
CA GLU A 2 17.04 -6.89 -19.59
C GLU A 2 17.43 -5.64 -18.77
N ILE A 3 17.48 -5.71 -17.45
CA ILE A 3 17.82 -4.57 -16.57
C ILE A 3 19.26 -4.07 -16.80
N GLY A 4 20.20 -4.97 -17.20
CA GLY A 4 21.58 -4.61 -17.55
C GLY A 4 21.71 -3.80 -18.85
N ALA A 5 20.78 -4.00 -19.79
CA ALA A 5 20.76 -3.28 -21.07
C ALA A 5 20.30 -1.82 -20.88
N HIS A 6 19.29 -1.58 -20.06
CA HIS A 6 18.80 -0.23 -19.76
C HIS A 6 19.82 0.61 -18.97
N LYS A 7 20.55 0.01 -18.04
CA LYS A 7 21.64 0.67 -17.30
C LYS A 7 22.67 1.29 -18.23
N LYS A 8 23.18 0.50 -19.18
CA LYS A 8 24.18 0.98 -20.16
C LYS A 8 23.63 2.06 -21.08
N ALA A 9 22.34 1.99 -21.42
CA ALA A 9 21.70 3.01 -22.27
C ALA A 9 21.56 4.35 -21.55
N ILE A 10 21.11 4.35 -20.30
CA ILE A 10 20.95 5.56 -19.47
C ILE A 10 22.30 6.27 -19.26
N LEU A 11 23.35 5.54 -18.85
CA LEU A 11 24.68 6.11 -18.65
C LEU A 11 25.33 6.60 -19.95
N LYS A 12 24.90 6.09 -21.10
CA LYS A 12 25.36 6.54 -22.39
C LYS A 12 24.71 7.84 -22.87
N ILE A 13 23.46 8.06 -22.46
CA ILE A 13 22.66 9.26 -22.79
C ILE A 13 23.05 10.43 -21.87
N GLU A 14 23.25 10.17 -20.58
CA GLU A 14 23.58 11.20 -19.60
C GLU A 14 24.69 10.70 -18.64
N PRO A 15 25.96 10.95 -18.99
CA PRO A 15 27.12 10.47 -18.23
C PRO A 15 27.21 11.01 -16.78
N ARG A 16 26.51 12.13 -16.48
CA ARG A 16 26.50 12.75 -15.14
C ARG A 16 25.60 12.02 -14.16
N ILE A 17 24.81 11.05 -14.61
CA ILE A 17 24.00 10.24 -13.70
C ILE A 17 24.88 9.23 -12.98
N GLN A 18 24.99 9.38 -11.68
CA GLN A 18 25.56 8.37 -10.81
C GLN A 18 24.47 7.43 -10.33
N MET A 19 24.82 6.16 -10.14
CA MET A 19 23.88 5.14 -9.71
C MET A 19 24.51 4.22 -8.69
N GLN A 20 23.79 4.03 -7.58
CA GLN A 20 24.15 3.04 -6.56
C GLN A 20 23.30 1.78 -6.75
N ASP A 21 23.96 0.65 -7.00
CA ASP A 21 23.27 -0.64 -7.24
C ASP A 21 22.71 -1.29 -5.96
N LYS A 22 23.11 -0.85 -4.78
CA LYS A 22 22.65 -1.31 -3.46
C LYS A 22 22.67 -0.14 -2.47
N PRO A 23 21.70 -0.03 -1.54
CA PRO A 23 20.52 -0.89 -1.34
C PRO A 23 19.41 -0.63 -2.37
N ARG A 24 18.33 -1.43 -2.33
CA ARG A 24 17.10 -1.16 -3.09
C ARG A 24 16.16 -0.27 -2.26
N PRO A 25 15.42 0.71 -2.89
CA PRO A 25 15.42 1.01 -4.33
C PRO A 25 16.75 1.60 -4.81
N ARG A 26 17.06 1.45 -6.12
CA ARG A 26 18.27 2.01 -6.71
C ARG A 26 18.21 3.53 -6.61
N LEU A 27 19.29 4.13 -6.10
CA LEU A 27 19.42 5.57 -6.02
C LEU A 27 20.11 6.10 -7.28
N TYR A 28 19.55 7.16 -7.84
CA TYR A 28 20.11 7.91 -8.95
C TYR A 28 20.30 9.36 -8.51
N TRP A 29 21.44 9.95 -8.80
CA TRP A 29 21.69 11.36 -8.54
C TRP A 29 22.56 11.95 -9.64
N PHE A 30 22.44 13.26 -9.83
CA PHE A 30 23.32 14.01 -10.70
C PHE A 30 24.56 14.44 -9.92
N GLU A 31 25.74 14.19 -10.47
CA GLU A 31 26.97 14.75 -9.96
C GLU A 31 26.96 16.26 -10.26
N GLN A 32 26.85 17.09 -9.24
CA GLN A 32 27.03 18.52 -9.39
C GLN A 32 28.52 18.77 -9.59
N ASN A 33 28.92 18.97 -10.84
CA ASN A 33 30.24 19.47 -11.12
C ASN A 33 30.40 20.83 -10.44
N ASN A 34 31.42 20.99 -9.63
CA ASN A 34 31.88 22.28 -9.11
C ASN A 34 31.97 23.23 -10.32
N ILE A 35 31.06 24.19 -10.37
CA ILE A 35 31.21 25.35 -11.26
C ILE A 35 32.45 26.06 -10.72
N PRO A 36 33.54 26.25 -11.50
CA PRO A 36 34.63 27.07 -11.05
C PRO A 36 34.07 28.43 -10.71
N LEU A 37 34.35 28.93 -9.50
CA LEU A 37 34.12 30.33 -9.17
C LEU A 37 34.87 31.16 -10.21
N LEU A 38 34.14 31.73 -11.15
CA LEU A 38 34.68 32.78 -12.01
C LEU A 38 34.95 33.97 -11.13
N ASP A 39 36.23 34.37 -11.09
CA ASP A 39 36.72 35.57 -10.45
C ASP A 39 35.84 36.78 -10.83
N LEU A 40 35.07 37.29 -9.88
CA LEU A 40 34.32 38.53 -10.00
C LEU A 40 35.25 39.71 -9.69
N ASP A 41 36.11 40.02 -10.65
CA ASP A 41 36.75 41.33 -10.77
C ASP A 41 36.67 41.79 -12.21
N ASN A 42 35.52 42.37 -12.56
CA ASN A 42 35.42 43.45 -13.52
C ASN A 42 33.99 43.98 -13.54
N SER A 43 33.82 45.08 -12.84
CA SER A 43 32.67 45.98 -12.93
C SER A 43 32.57 46.59 -14.33
N GLU A 44 31.46 46.33 -15.03
CA GLU A 44 30.85 47.31 -15.94
C GLU A 44 29.49 46.81 -16.44
N ASN A 45 28.47 47.60 -16.03
CA ASN A 45 27.17 47.84 -16.69
C ASN A 45 26.39 46.63 -17.27
N ILE A 46 25.47 46.10 -16.49
CA ILE A 46 24.30 45.35 -17.00
C ILE A 46 23.04 46.12 -16.60
N PRO A 47 22.13 46.40 -17.53
CA PRO A 47 20.86 47.09 -17.20
C PRO A 47 19.97 46.21 -16.31
N LEU A 48 19.39 46.81 -15.28
CA LEU A 48 18.35 46.23 -14.47
C LEU A 48 17.13 45.92 -15.34
N VAL A 49 16.90 44.64 -15.60
CA VAL A 49 15.62 44.15 -16.10
C VAL A 49 14.84 43.70 -14.86
N ASP A 50 13.79 44.46 -14.52
CA ASP A 50 12.77 44.06 -13.57
C ASP A 50 12.00 42.88 -14.15
N GLU A 51 12.32 41.66 -13.71
CA GLU A 51 11.44 40.51 -13.85
C GLU A 51 11.34 39.81 -12.51
N GLN A 52 10.28 40.17 -11.80
CA GLN A 52 9.74 39.38 -10.71
C GLN A 52 9.10 38.10 -11.30
N GLU A 53 9.88 37.13 -11.73
CA GLU A 53 9.41 35.77 -11.79
C GLU A 53 9.42 35.20 -10.37
N VAL A 54 8.23 35.18 -9.78
CA VAL A 54 7.95 34.37 -8.61
C VAL A 54 8.09 32.91 -9.04
N VAL A 55 9.30 32.36 -8.89
CA VAL A 55 9.50 30.93 -8.97
C VAL A 55 8.73 30.32 -7.81
N SER A 56 7.50 29.89 -8.10
CA SER A 56 6.72 29.06 -7.19
C SER A 56 7.49 27.77 -6.97
N THR A 57 8.19 27.67 -5.85
CA THR A 57 8.70 26.38 -5.37
C THR A 57 7.53 25.40 -5.37
N PRO A 58 7.63 24.24 -6.01
CA PRO A 58 6.59 23.23 -5.96
C PRO A 58 6.38 22.85 -4.49
N THR A 59 5.26 23.24 -3.94
CA THR A 59 4.83 22.82 -2.62
C THR A 59 4.54 21.32 -2.71
N TYR A 60 5.50 20.48 -2.38
CA TYR A 60 5.27 19.05 -2.26
C TYR A 60 4.22 18.86 -1.18
N LYS A 61 3.01 18.50 -1.58
CA LYS A 61 1.93 18.17 -0.66
C LYS A 61 2.41 16.97 0.18
N VAL A 62 2.61 17.20 1.46
CA VAL A 62 2.93 16.12 2.40
C VAL A 62 1.71 15.22 2.49
N LEU A 63 1.78 14.03 1.88
CA LEU A 63 0.70 13.07 1.89
C LEU A 63 0.40 12.61 3.33
N SER A 64 -0.88 12.56 3.68
CA SER A 64 -1.37 11.91 4.90
C SER A 64 -1.68 10.44 4.64
N GLU A 65 -1.90 9.63 5.69
CA GLU A 65 -2.37 8.24 5.53
C GLU A 65 -3.70 8.18 4.77
N HIS A 66 -4.58 9.16 4.98
CA HIS A 66 -5.84 9.26 4.25
C HIS A 66 -5.68 9.47 2.74
N ASP A 67 -4.64 10.16 2.30
CA ASP A 67 -4.36 10.35 0.87
C ASP A 67 -3.88 9.04 0.21
N LEU A 68 -3.42 8.06 1.00
CA LEU A 68 -2.93 6.76 0.51
C LEU A 68 -4.03 5.72 0.33
N TYR A 69 -5.19 5.88 0.95
CA TYR A 69 -6.28 4.91 0.77
C TYR A 69 -6.74 4.78 -0.68
N PRO A 70 -6.98 5.87 -1.44
CA PRO A 70 -7.29 5.76 -2.86
C PRO A 70 -6.18 5.10 -3.68
N VAL A 71 -4.91 5.39 -3.36
CA VAL A 71 -3.73 4.78 -4.02
C VAL A 71 -3.73 3.27 -3.85
N LEU A 72 -3.88 2.79 -2.62
CA LEU A 72 -3.95 1.36 -2.34
C LEU A 72 -5.16 0.73 -3.03
N ILE A 73 -6.36 1.34 -2.95
CA ILE A 73 -7.58 0.83 -3.56
C ILE A 73 -7.42 0.68 -5.08
N GLU A 74 -6.79 1.65 -5.74
CA GLU A 74 -6.51 1.59 -7.18
C GLU A 74 -5.58 0.41 -7.52
N TYR A 75 -4.48 0.25 -6.78
CA TYR A 75 -3.57 -0.89 -6.92
C TYR A 75 -4.30 -2.23 -6.74
N LEU A 76 -5.04 -2.37 -5.64
CA LEU A 76 -5.79 -3.60 -5.33
C LEU A 76 -6.79 -3.96 -6.43
N SER A 77 -7.45 -2.94 -6.99
CA SER A 77 -8.45 -3.15 -8.04
C SER A 77 -7.82 -3.51 -9.39
N LYS A 78 -6.78 -2.80 -9.80
CA LYS A 78 -6.19 -2.94 -11.15
C LYS A 78 -5.23 -4.12 -11.24
N GLU A 79 -4.37 -4.31 -10.23
CA GLU A 79 -3.31 -5.30 -10.29
C GLU A 79 -3.70 -6.63 -9.62
N LEU A 80 -4.45 -6.58 -8.52
CA LEU A 80 -4.82 -7.77 -7.76
C LEU A 80 -6.27 -8.21 -8.00
N ASN A 81 -7.05 -7.45 -8.76
CA ASN A 81 -8.45 -7.73 -9.08
C ASN A 81 -9.34 -7.93 -7.84
N LEU A 82 -9.05 -7.13 -6.79
CA LEU A 82 -9.80 -7.14 -5.54
C LEU A 82 -10.93 -6.10 -5.55
N TYR A 83 -11.94 -6.36 -4.75
CA TYR A 83 -13.04 -5.43 -4.47
C TYR A 83 -12.90 -4.98 -3.02
N SER A 84 -12.62 -3.70 -2.80
CA SER A 84 -12.24 -3.16 -1.50
C SER A 84 -13.21 -2.13 -0.97
N LEU A 85 -13.25 -2.01 0.37
CA LEU A 85 -13.94 -0.96 1.10
C LEU A 85 -13.00 -0.37 2.15
N ARG A 86 -13.04 0.95 2.29
CA ARG A 86 -12.45 1.64 3.41
C ARG A 86 -13.32 1.47 4.65
N ILE A 87 -12.68 1.28 5.80
CA ILE A 87 -13.32 1.25 7.13
C ILE A 87 -12.97 2.55 7.86
N ASP A 88 -13.98 3.35 8.17
CA ASP A 88 -13.79 4.60 8.90
C ASP A 88 -13.81 4.32 10.41
N GLU A 89 -12.71 4.63 11.10
CA GLU A 89 -12.57 4.47 12.54
C GLU A 89 -13.59 5.32 13.34
N LYS A 90 -14.04 6.44 12.75
CA LYS A 90 -15.04 7.33 13.37
C LYS A 90 -16.44 6.71 13.45
N LYS A 91 -16.69 5.66 12.66
CA LYS A 91 -17.94 4.91 12.66
C LYS A 91 -17.96 3.75 13.65
N SER A 92 -16.93 3.64 14.47
CA SER A 92 -16.85 2.64 15.53
C SER A 92 -17.52 3.13 16.80
N SER A 93 -18.34 2.26 17.39
CA SER A 93 -19.01 2.50 18.67
C SER A 93 -18.18 2.06 19.88
N ASN A 94 -16.93 1.62 19.67
CA ASN A 94 -16.06 1.13 20.72
C ASN A 94 -15.50 2.27 21.58
N ASN A 95 -15.92 2.34 22.83
CA ASN A 95 -15.47 3.30 23.82
C ASN A 95 -14.40 2.74 24.78
N ARG A 96 -13.65 1.71 24.39
CA ARG A 96 -12.65 1.02 25.24
C ARG A 96 -11.33 1.79 25.36
N GLY A 97 -11.42 3.03 25.86
CA GLY A 97 -10.27 3.85 26.19
C GLY A 97 -9.65 4.59 24.99
N GLN A 98 -8.60 5.36 25.28
CA GLN A 98 -7.87 6.14 24.28
C GLN A 98 -7.20 5.19 23.26
N ASN A 99 -7.41 5.41 21.96
CA ASN A 99 -6.93 4.57 20.84
C ASN A 99 -7.51 3.15 20.78
N GLY A 100 -8.61 2.84 21.47
CA GLY A 100 -9.25 1.51 21.45
C GLY A 100 -9.66 1.05 20.05
N ASN A 101 -9.99 1.98 19.15
CA ASN A 101 -10.36 1.69 17.77
C ASN A 101 -9.16 1.32 16.88
N GLN A 102 -7.95 1.77 17.21
CA GLN A 102 -6.73 1.48 16.45
C GLN A 102 -6.44 -0.02 16.29
N TRP A 103 -6.84 -0.82 17.27
CA TRP A 103 -6.60 -2.26 17.34
C TRP A 103 -7.83 -3.11 17.04
N LEU A 104 -8.89 -2.46 16.55
CA LEU A 104 -10.19 -3.12 16.36
C LEU A 104 -10.40 -3.60 14.93
N HIS A 105 -10.12 -2.74 13.97
CA HIS A 105 -10.40 -2.99 12.55
C HIS A 105 -9.29 -2.40 11.66
N PRO A 106 -9.11 -2.96 10.45
CA PRO A 106 -8.16 -2.44 9.48
C PRO A 106 -8.66 -1.14 8.82
N ASP A 107 -7.76 -0.46 8.12
CA ASP A 107 -8.08 0.71 7.31
C ASP A 107 -8.89 0.36 6.06
N ILE A 108 -8.50 -0.75 5.40
CA ILE A 108 -9.15 -1.24 4.17
C ILE A 108 -9.37 -2.74 4.29
N VAL A 109 -10.52 -3.17 3.82
CA VAL A 109 -10.90 -4.58 3.67
C VAL A 109 -11.21 -4.89 2.22
N ALA A 110 -10.96 -6.12 1.78
CA ALA A 110 -11.29 -6.50 0.42
C ALA A 110 -11.73 -7.96 0.31
N ILE A 111 -12.43 -8.26 -0.79
CA ILE A 111 -12.71 -9.62 -1.21
C ILE A 111 -12.03 -9.91 -2.54
N GLN A 112 -11.57 -11.17 -2.68
CA GLN A 112 -11.17 -11.74 -3.94
C GLN A 112 -12.19 -12.80 -4.34
N PRO A 113 -13.05 -12.51 -5.32
CA PRO A 113 -14.02 -13.47 -5.81
C PRO A 113 -13.34 -14.58 -6.61
N ILE A 114 -14.07 -15.66 -6.86
CA ILE A 114 -13.65 -16.67 -7.84
C ILE A 114 -13.51 -16.01 -9.22
N ASP A 115 -12.43 -16.33 -9.92
CA ASP A 115 -12.17 -15.78 -11.26
C ASP A 115 -13.33 -16.14 -12.21
N LYS A 116 -13.92 -15.10 -12.80
CA LYS A 116 -15.03 -15.23 -13.76
C LYS A 116 -14.64 -16.05 -15.01
N LYS A 117 -13.34 -16.10 -15.34
CA LYS A 117 -12.82 -16.86 -16.52
C LYS A 117 -12.74 -18.36 -16.27
N TRP A 118 -12.84 -18.81 -15.02
CA TRP A 118 -12.79 -20.24 -14.74
C TRP A 118 -14.00 -20.97 -15.35
N HIS A 119 -13.76 -22.22 -15.74
CA HIS A 119 -14.82 -23.09 -16.23
C HIS A 119 -15.90 -23.31 -15.16
N GLU A 120 -17.18 -23.39 -15.53
CA GLU A 120 -18.29 -23.50 -14.58
C GLU A 120 -18.18 -24.73 -13.67
N LEU A 121 -17.68 -25.85 -14.18
CA LEU A 121 -17.43 -27.04 -13.35
C LEU A 121 -16.40 -26.77 -12.23
N VAL A 122 -15.33 -26.01 -12.54
CA VAL A 122 -14.32 -25.63 -11.54
C VAL A 122 -14.93 -24.69 -10.49
N LYS A 123 -15.70 -23.70 -10.93
CA LYS A 123 -16.43 -22.78 -10.02
C LYS A 123 -17.37 -23.56 -9.10
N THR A 124 -18.08 -24.55 -9.64
CA THR A 124 -18.98 -25.42 -8.88
C THR A 124 -18.20 -26.25 -7.85
N CYS A 125 -17.07 -26.86 -8.24
CA CYS A 125 -16.23 -27.61 -7.31
C CYS A 125 -15.70 -26.74 -6.17
N VAL A 126 -15.19 -25.54 -6.48
CA VAL A 126 -14.70 -24.59 -5.47
C VAL A 126 -15.84 -24.13 -4.56
N LYS A 127 -17.02 -23.88 -5.12
CA LYS A 127 -18.20 -23.42 -4.40
C LYS A 127 -18.73 -24.44 -3.38
N HIS A 128 -18.65 -25.72 -3.71
CA HIS A 128 -19.25 -26.78 -2.90
C HIS A 128 -18.21 -27.67 -2.20
N GLY A 129 -16.96 -27.68 -2.64
CA GLY A 129 -15.95 -28.60 -2.14
C GLY A 129 -15.13 -28.08 -0.96
N SER A 130 -14.63 -26.87 -1.02
CA SER A 130 -13.72 -26.30 0.01
C SER A 130 -14.32 -25.26 0.91
N GLY A 131 -15.58 -24.83 0.63
CA GLY A 131 -16.22 -23.73 1.34
C GLY A 131 -15.56 -22.34 1.12
N GLN A 132 -14.50 -22.27 0.31
CA GLN A 132 -13.73 -21.05 0.08
C GLN A 132 -14.08 -20.39 -1.26
N ASN A 133 -15.30 -19.87 -1.36
CA ASN A 133 -15.76 -19.18 -2.56
C ASN A 133 -15.16 -17.77 -2.73
N VAL A 134 -14.52 -17.26 -1.69
CA VAL A 134 -13.96 -15.91 -1.64
C VAL A 134 -12.79 -15.89 -0.67
N ARG A 135 -11.83 -15.03 -0.91
CA ARG A 135 -10.78 -14.71 0.07
C ARG A 135 -11.05 -13.34 0.65
N LEU A 136 -10.91 -13.22 1.95
CA LEU A 136 -11.04 -11.98 2.68
C LEU A 136 -9.64 -11.43 2.99
N TRP A 137 -9.45 -10.17 2.69
CA TRP A 137 -8.19 -9.46 2.83
C TRP A 137 -8.35 -8.28 3.78
N SER A 138 -7.28 -7.97 4.49
CA SER A 138 -7.21 -6.89 5.46
C SER A 138 -5.92 -6.10 5.24
N PHE A 139 -6.02 -4.76 5.23
CA PHE A 139 -4.91 -3.87 4.99
C PHE A 139 -4.83 -2.80 6.06
N GLU A 140 -3.64 -2.63 6.60
CA GLU A 140 -3.25 -1.51 7.45
C GLU A 140 -2.35 -0.59 6.63
N VAL A 141 -2.59 0.73 6.68
CA VAL A 141 -1.87 1.71 5.85
C VAL A 141 -1.07 2.64 6.74
N LYS A 142 0.19 2.84 6.40
CA LYS A 142 1.09 3.80 7.03
C LYS A 142 1.77 4.65 5.97
N LYS A 143 2.11 5.88 6.33
CA LYS A 143 2.84 6.75 5.42
C LYS A 143 4.27 6.21 5.19
N GLU A 144 4.97 5.94 6.27
CA GLU A 144 6.37 5.53 6.27
C GLU A 144 6.61 4.51 7.38
N LEU A 145 7.48 3.54 7.12
CA LEU A 145 7.97 2.59 8.14
C LEU A 145 9.42 2.93 8.50
N ASN A 146 9.63 3.20 9.79
CA ASN A 146 10.93 3.56 10.35
C ASN A 146 11.16 2.87 11.70
N ASN A 147 12.35 3.01 12.27
CA ASN A 147 12.75 2.35 13.53
C ASN A 147 11.82 2.67 14.71
N SER A 148 11.15 3.83 14.70
CA SER A 148 10.27 4.23 15.81
C SER A 148 8.88 3.64 15.73
N ASN A 149 8.37 3.32 14.53
CA ASN A 149 6.98 2.88 14.33
C ASN A 149 6.82 1.46 13.79
N ILE A 150 7.89 0.83 13.29
CA ILE A 150 7.81 -0.47 12.59
C ILE A 150 7.06 -1.54 13.41
N ARG A 151 7.41 -1.73 14.67
CA ARG A 151 6.78 -2.75 15.51
C ARG A 151 5.32 -2.45 15.79
N SER A 152 5.01 -1.20 16.18
CA SER A 152 3.62 -0.80 16.48
C SER A 152 2.74 -0.93 15.23
N SER A 153 3.20 -0.47 14.07
CA SER A 153 2.48 -0.58 12.80
C SER A 153 2.28 -2.04 12.37
N PHE A 154 3.33 -2.85 12.50
CA PHE A 154 3.26 -4.26 12.14
C PHE A 154 2.29 -5.03 13.05
N PHE A 155 2.37 -4.86 14.36
CA PHE A 155 1.46 -5.54 15.30
C PHE A 155 0.02 -5.01 15.20
N GLN A 156 -0.18 -3.76 14.79
CA GLN A 156 -1.49 -3.26 14.41
C GLN A 156 -2.05 -4.05 13.22
N ALA A 157 -1.25 -4.24 12.16
CA ALA A 157 -1.65 -5.07 11.02
C ALA A 157 -1.93 -6.53 11.43
N VAL A 158 -1.13 -7.13 12.33
CA VAL A 158 -1.37 -8.47 12.89
C VAL A 158 -2.74 -8.54 13.58
N SER A 159 -3.01 -7.59 14.49
CA SER A 159 -4.26 -7.54 15.25
C SER A 159 -5.47 -7.37 14.33
N ASN A 160 -5.40 -6.36 13.45
CA ASN A 160 -6.50 -5.95 12.60
C ASN A 160 -6.79 -6.94 11.45
N SER A 161 -5.86 -7.84 11.13
CA SER A 161 -6.04 -8.87 10.10
C SER A 161 -6.27 -10.28 10.64
N SER A 162 -6.33 -10.45 11.96
CA SER A 162 -6.41 -11.79 12.59
C SER A 162 -7.60 -12.63 12.10
N TRP A 163 -8.66 -12.00 11.66
CA TRP A 163 -9.89 -12.60 11.15
C TRP A 163 -9.84 -12.98 9.67
N ALA A 164 -8.97 -12.34 8.86
CA ALA A 164 -8.94 -12.45 7.41
C ALA A 164 -8.08 -13.64 6.92
N ASN A 165 -8.25 -14.06 5.67
CA ASN A 165 -7.38 -15.03 5.03
C ASN A 165 -5.96 -14.49 4.81
N GLU A 166 -5.85 -13.20 4.46
CA GLU A 166 -4.58 -12.53 4.20
C GLU A 166 -4.58 -11.13 4.83
N GLY A 167 -3.49 -10.77 5.48
CA GLY A 167 -3.29 -9.45 6.08
C GLY A 167 -2.04 -8.79 5.55
N TYR A 168 -2.11 -7.49 5.28
CA TYR A 168 -1.01 -6.70 4.73
C TYR A 168 -0.82 -5.39 5.48
N LEU A 169 0.45 -5.01 5.60
CA LEU A 169 0.89 -3.67 5.97
C LEU A 169 1.33 -2.96 4.70
N ALA A 170 0.71 -1.82 4.37
CA ALA A 170 1.04 -1.02 3.20
C ALA A 170 1.69 0.29 3.60
N ALA A 171 2.79 0.68 2.95
CA ALA A 171 3.48 1.94 3.20
C ALA A 171 4.12 2.48 1.93
N THR A 172 4.40 3.81 1.88
CA THR A 172 5.07 4.42 0.71
C THR A 172 6.58 4.30 0.76
N SER A 173 7.16 4.11 1.95
CA SER A 173 8.61 4.00 2.11
C SER A 173 9.00 3.20 3.35
N ILE A 174 10.19 2.62 3.27
CA ILE A 174 10.90 1.95 4.36
C ILE A 174 12.21 2.69 4.54
N SER A 175 12.45 3.22 5.74
CA SER A 175 13.51 4.22 5.97
C SER A 175 14.94 3.66 5.84
N THR A 176 15.18 2.43 6.29
CA THR A 176 16.51 1.82 6.32
C THR A 176 16.48 0.33 6.04
N ASN A 177 17.65 -0.26 5.74
CA ASN A 177 17.78 -1.71 5.54
C ASN A 177 17.45 -2.49 6.82
N GLU A 178 17.81 -1.98 7.99
CA GLU A 178 17.51 -2.62 9.28
C GLU A 178 16.01 -2.74 9.50
N VAL A 179 15.22 -1.73 9.10
CA VAL A 179 13.76 -1.77 9.14
C VAL A 179 13.21 -2.80 8.16
N GLU A 180 13.79 -2.91 6.96
CA GLU A 180 13.40 -3.94 6.00
C GLU A 180 13.73 -5.36 6.50
N GLU A 181 14.89 -5.57 7.11
CA GLU A 181 15.26 -6.86 7.71
C GLU A 181 14.31 -7.22 8.86
N GLU A 182 13.96 -6.27 9.72
CA GLU A 182 12.98 -6.50 10.78
C GLU A 182 11.60 -6.83 10.22
N LEU A 183 11.16 -6.15 9.15
CA LEU A 183 9.91 -6.49 8.44
C LEU A 183 9.93 -7.91 7.92
N ARG A 184 11.02 -8.36 7.31
CA ARG A 184 11.18 -9.74 6.80
C ARG A 184 11.06 -10.76 7.92
N MET A 185 11.71 -10.50 9.06
CA MET A 185 11.64 -11.37 10.23
C MET A 185 10.21 -11.44 10.78
N LEU A 186 9.57 -10.29 11.01
CA LEU A 186 8.20 -10.21 11.54
C LEU A 186 7.20 -10.86 10.58
N SER A 187 7.32 -10.61 9.26
CA SER A 187 6.49 -11.22 8.23
C SER A 187 6.60 -12.75 8.24
N ALA A 188 7.82 -13.29 8.33
CA ALA A 188 8.06 -14.73 8.41
C ALA A 188 7.41 -15.36 9.64
N LEU A 189 7.44 -14.69 10.79
CA LEU A 189 6.86 -15.16 12.05
C LEU A 189 5.32 -15.10 12.03
N HIS A 190 4.75 -13.97 11.64
CA HIS A 190 3.32 -13.69 11.80
C HIS A 190 2.50 -13.89 10.53
N GLY A 191 3.15 -13.97 9.37
CA GLY A 191 2.48 -14.20 8.09
C GLY A 191 1.77 -12.98 7.51
N ILE A 192 2.08 -11.77 7.99
CA ILE A 192 1.60 -10.51 7.42
C ILE A 192 2.48 -10.14 6.24
N GLY A 193 1.86 -9.80 5.10
CA GLY A 193 2.58 -9.30 3.94
C GLY A 193 2.89 -7.81 4.04
N VAL A 194 3.74 -7.34 3.15
CA VAL A 194 4.10 -5.91 3.05
C VAL A 194 3.93 -5.45 1.61
N ILE A 195 3.23 -4.33 1.43
CA ILE A 195 3.05 -3.66 0.14
C ILE A 195 3.80 -2.33 0.18
N LEU A 196 4.63 -2.09 -0.83
CA LEU A 196 5.25 -0.80 -1.07
C LEU A 196 4.40 -0.04 -2.09
N LEU A 197 3.80 1.07 -1.64
CA LEU A 197 2.90 1.90 -2.44
C LEU A 197 3.69 2.94 -3.23
N ASN A 198 3.32 3.11 -4.50
CA ASN A 198 3.75 4.23 -5.32
C ASN A 198 2.60 5.24 -5.45
N PRO A 199 2.65 6.39 -4.72
CA PRO A 199 1.58 7.38 -4.75
C PRO A 199 1.44 8.11 -6.10
N GLU A 200 2.52 8.20 -6.88
CA GLU A 200 2.52 8.87 -8.20
C GLU A 200 1.95 7.96 -9.28
N ASN A 201 2.24 6.66 -9.19
CA ASN A 201 1.71 5.65 -10.09
C ASN A 201 1.25 4.41 -9.30
N PRO A 202 -0.02 4.36 -8.86
CA PRO A 202 -0.53 3.28 -8.03
C PRO A 202 -0.32 1.88 -8.61
N THR A 203 -0.35 1.72 -9.94
CA THR A 203 -0.15 0.43 -10.61
C THR A 203 1.29 -0.10 -10.54
N GLU A 204 2.26 0.76 -10.22
CA GLU A 204 3.65 0.38 -9.96
C GLU A 204 3.92 0.02 -8.50
N SER A 205 2.90 0.05 -7.65
CA SER A 205 3.02 -0.49 -6.29
C SER A 205 3.34 -1.99 -6.36
N GLU A 206 4.03 -2.52 -5.35
CA GLU A 206 4.47 -3.91 -5.36
C GLU A 206 4.23 -4.63 -4.02
N ILE A 207 4.00 -5.94 -4.08
CA ILE A 207 4.05 -6.80 -2.90
C ILE A 207 5.52 -7.10 -2.62
N LEU A 208 6.10 -6.38 -1.65
CA LEU A 208 7.47 -6.58 -1.21
C LEU A 208 7.64 -7.92 -0.48
N LEU A 209 6.68 -8.26 0.38
CA LEU A 209 6.63 -9.52 1.11
C LEU A 209 5.21 -10.10 0.99
N PRO A 210 5.06 -11.34 0.47
CA PRO A 210 3.74 -11.96 0.37
C PRO A 210 3.22 -12.37 1.75
N ALA A 211 1.93 -12.18 1.99
CA ALA A 211 1.28 -12.69 3.18
C ALA A 211 1.19 -14.22 3.17
N ARG A 212 1.24 -14.84 4.37
CA ARG A 212 0.90 -16.24 4.53
C ARG A 212 -0.60 -16.39 4.58
N ARG A 213 -1.15 -17.10 3.60
CA ARG A 213 -2.58 -17.36 3.54
C ARG A 213 -3.03 -18.27 4.69
N ARG A 214 -4.05 -17.83 5.42
CA ARG A 214 -4.80 -18.63 6.37
C ARG A 214 -5.91 -19.40 5.66
N PRO A 215 -6.08 -20.71 5.90
CA PRO A 215 -7.11 -21.50 5.23
C PRO A 215 -8.51 -21.09 5.67
N GLU A 216 -8.68 -20.67 6.91
CA GLU A 216 -9.96 -20.35 7.52
C GLU A 216 -10.05 -18.87 7.95
N VAL A 217 -11.26 -18.37 7.96
CA VAL A 217 -11.64 -17.03 8.44
C VAL A 217 -12.11 -17.17 9.89
N ASP A 218 -11.69 -16.27 10.77
CA ASP A 218 -12.17 -16.23 12.14
C ASP A 218 -13.52 -15.47 12.21
N TRP A 219 -14.60 -16.22 12.07
CA TRP A 219 -15.96 -15.70 12.10
C TRP A 219 -16.35 -15.12 13.47
N GLN A 220 -15.72 -15.54 14.57
CA GLN A 220 -16.00 -14.98 15.90
C GLN A 220 -15.44 -13.57 16.01
N SER A 221 -14.22 -13.35 15.53
CA SER A 221 -13.62 -12.01 15.45
C SER A 221 -14.41 -11.09 14.50
N ILE A 222 -14.83 -11.61 13.34
CA ILE A 222 -15.70 -10.87 12.40
C ILE A 222 -16.99 -10.44 13.11
N ASN A 223 -17.69 -11.37 13.80
CA ASN A 223 -18.94 -11.06 14.49
C ASN A 223 -18.77 -9.97 15.57
N ARG A 224 -17.63 -9.95 16.25
CA ARG A 224 -17.32 -8.89 17.22
C ARG A 224 -17.14 -7.53 16.52
N ILE A 225 -16.31 -7.45 15.46
CA ILE A 225 -16.03 -6.20 14.75
C ILE A 225 -17.30 -5.65 14.09
N LEU A 226 -18.12 -6.52 13.54
CA LEU A 226 -19.40 -6.19 12.88
C LEU A 226 -20.35 -5.43 13.82
N ASN A 227 -20.36 -5.77 15.12
CA ASN A 227 -21.18 -5.09 16.10
C ASN A 227 -20.62 -3.72 16.51
N GLU A 228 -19.35 -3.45 16.24
CA GLU A 228 -18.65 -2.25 16.68
C GLU A 228 -18.42 -1.22 15.57
N ASN A 229 -18.46 -1.61 14.29
CA ASN A 229 -18.22 -0.69 13.17
C ASN A 229 -19.22 -0.90 12.03
N SER A 230 -19.92 0.17 11.64
CA SER A 230 -20.96 0.11 10.60
C SER A 230 -20.43 -0.12 9.19
N ASP A 231 -19.20 0.35 8.86
CA ASP A 231 -18.61 0.10 7.55
C ASP A 231 -18.17 -1.36 7.42
N PHE A 232 -17.62 -1.92 8.50
CA PHE A 232 -17.28 -3.34 8.52
C PHE A 232 -18.55 -4.21 8.42
N LYS A 233 -19.65 -3.77 9.03
CA LYS A 233 -20.96 -4.42 8.87
C LYS A 233 -21.41 -4.41 7.40
N ASN A 234 -21.33 -3.26 6.72
CA ASN A 234 -21.64 -3.15 5.29
C ASN A 234 -20.75 -4.07 4.44
N PHE A 235 -19.46 -4.15 4.75
CA PHE A 235 -18.55 -5.09 4.07
C PHE A 235 -19.04 -6.53 4.19
N ILE A 236 -19.39 -6.99 5.36
CA ILE A 236 -19.86 -8.37 5.58
C ILE A 236 -21.24 -8.60 4.94
N GLU A 237 -22.11 -7.60 4.85
CA GLU A 237 -23.36 -7.67 4.10
C GLU A 237 -23.07 -7.92 2.60
N LEU A 238 -22.13 -7.22 2.01
CA LEU A 238 -21.73 -7.44 0.60
C LEU A 238 -21.06 -8.81 0.40
N VAL A 239 -20.25 -9.27 1.33
CA VAL A 239 -19.70 -10.64 1.34
C VAL A 239 -20.83 -11.67 1.38
N SER A 240 -21.83 -11.49 2.25
CA SER A 240 -23.00 -12.36 2.35
C SER A 240 -23.80 -12.42 1.04
N ILE A 241 -24.03 -11.26 0.39
CA ILE A 241 -24.68 -11.19 -0.92
C ILE A 241 -23.90 -11.98 -1.97
N TYR A 242 -22.55 -11.85 -1.96
CA TYR A 242 -21.72 -12.63 -2.86
C TYR A 242 -21.82 -14.14 -2.61
N TYR A 243 -21.80 -14.58 -1.36
CA TYR A 243 -21.97 -16.00 -1.00
C TYR A 243 -23.31 -16.56 -1.52
N GLN A 244 -24.39 -15.79 -1.39
CA GLN A 244 -25.73 -16.19 -1.81
C GLN A 244 -25.89 -16.20 -3.33
N THR A 245 -25.35 -15.18 -4.01
CA THR A 245 -25.67 -14.91 -5.42
C THR A 245 -24.53 -15.24 -6.39
N GLY A 246 -23.29 -15.30 -5.93
CA GLY A 246 -22.08 -15.35 -6.76
C GLY A 246 -21.84 -14.08 -7.57
N ARG A 247 -22.54 -12.98 -7.27
CA ARG A 247 -22.48 -11.73 -8.03
C ARG A 247 -21.89 -10.61 -7.21
N ILE A 248 -21.06 -9.78 -7.85
CA ILE A 248 -20.53 -8.53 -7.29
C ILE A 248 -21.09 -7.37 -8.11
N ARG A 249 -21.71 -6.42 -7.45
CA ARG A 249 -22.10 -5.14 -8.04
C ARG A 249 -20.96 -4.16 -7.79
N THR A 250 -20.27 -3.80 -8.86
CA THR A 250 -19.05 -2.98 -8.82
C THR A 250 -19.24 -1.64 -8.11
N GLN A 251 -20.43 -1.05 -8.26
CA GLN A 251 -20.80 0.23 -7.66
C GLN A 251 -20.87 0.25 -6.13
N ASP A 252 -20.94 -0.92 -5.50
CA ASP A 252 -21.04 -1.05 -4.05
C ASP A 252 -19.63 -1.05 -3.38
N TRP A 253 -18.56 -1.01 -4.18
CA TRP A 253 -17.17 -1.11 -3.76
C TRP A 253 -16.37 0.14 -4.14
N ASN A 254 -15.35 0.47 -3.33
CA ASN A 254 -14.35 1.44 -3.71
C ASN A 254 -13.45 0.87 -4.81
N ARG A 255 -13.24 1.64 -5.87
CA ARG A 255 -12.40 1.28 -7.03
C ARG A 255 -11.66 2.49 -7.57
#